data_bcba7c8243c0604bdcb831ef15b9c257
#
_entry.id   bcba7c8243c0604bdcb831ef15b9c257
#
_cell.length_a   1.000
_cell.length_b   1.000
_cell.length_c   1.000
_cell.angle_alpha   90.00
_cell.angle_beta   90.00
_cell.angle_gamma   90.00
#
_symmetry.space_group_name_H-M   'P 1'
#
loop_
_entity.id
_entity.type
_entity.pdbx_description
1 polymer ?
#
loop_
_entity_poly.entity_id
_entity_poly.type
_entity_poly.pdbx_seq_one_letter_code
_entity_poly.pdbx_strand_id
1 'polypeptide(L)'
;MRIGMVCPYSFDVHGGVQAHVLQLAEVMRERGHDVSVLAPASPHVELPDYVVSGGKAVPIPYNGSVARLRFGPATHRRVKKWLAEGDFDVLHLHEPNAPSLSMLALMIAEGPIVATFHTSTTKSLVLGVFQGILRPWHEKIVGRIAVSDLARRWQMEALGSDAVEIPNGVDVGSFASAPPLPGYPRPGRTVLFLGRFDEPRKGMAVLLGALPALVAHFPDIEILVVGRGEEDDLREEAGELAGHLNFLGQVSDAQKASALRSADVYCAPNTGGESFGIVLVEAMAARTPVVASNLDAFRRVLADGTAGRLVPVGDSAALAEALIAVLGDAELRGRYIQAATAAVGRYDWSVVAEEIMRVYETVAVPGARVQVAD
;
A
#
# COMPACT_ATOMS: atom_id res chain seq x y z
N MET A 1 -14.25 -16.44 -14.86
CA MET A 1 -15.25 -15.49 -14.30
C MET A 1 -15.05 -14.14 -14.97
N ARG A 2 -16.12 -13.35 -15.10
CA ARG A 2 -16.05 -11.92 -15.45
C ARG A 2 -16.06 -11.10 -14.15
N ILE A 3 -14.99 -10.39 -13.88
CA ILE A 3 -14.74 -9.69 -12.61
C ILE A 3 -14.72 -8.19 -12.86
N GLY A 4 -15.66 -7.46 -12.25
CA GLY A 4 -15.62 -6.00 -12.20
C GLY A 4 -14.89 -5.53 -10.95
N MET A 5 -13.84 -4.73 -11.09
CA MET A 5 -13.13 -4.13 -9.96
C MET A 5 -13.31 -2.61 -9.96
N VAL A 6 -13.51 -2.00 -8.79
CA VAL A 6 -13.64 -0.54 -8.66
C VAL A 6 -12.57 0.00 -7.70
N CYS A 7 -11.70 0.87 -8.23
CA CYS A 7 -10.74 1.62 -7.44
C CYS A 7 -11.29 3.01 -7.09
N PRO A 8 -11.29 3.42 -5.81
CA PRO A 8 -11.79 4.75 -5.44
C PRO A 8 -10.84 5.88 -5.82
N TYR A 9 -9.52 5.57 -5.90
CA TYR A 9 -8.46 6.56 -6.07
C TYR A 9 -8.01 6.68 -7.51
N SER A 10 -7.59 7.91 -7.89
CA SER A 10 -7.16 8.22 -9.25
C SER A 10 -5.85 7.54 -9.63
N PHE A 11 -5.81 7.01 -10.85
CA PHE A 11 -4.60 6.47 -11.47
C PHE A 11 -3.66 7.56 -12.05
N ASP A 12 -4.02 8.84 -11.87
CA ASP A 12 -3.10 9.97 -12.17
C ASP A 12 -1.89 10.00 -11.24
N VAL A 13 -1.95 9.28 -10.12
CA VAL A 13 -0.87 9.21 -9.12
C VAL A 13 -0.71 7.79 -8.61
N HIS A 14 0.54 7.42 -8.31
CA HIS A 14 0.83 6.14 -7.69
C HIS A 14 0.40 6.14 -6.21
N GLY A 15 -0.13 5.02 -5.76
CA GLY A 15 -0.54 4.77 -4.37
C GLY A 15 -0.73 3.29 -4.11
N GLY A 16 -0.66 2.87 -2.85
CA GLY A 16 -0.71 1.46 -2.47
C GLY A 16 -1.99 0.74 -2.91
N VAL A 17 -3.15 1.41 -2.79
CA VAL A 17 -4.43 0.82 -3.21
C VAL A 17 -4.52 0.71 -4.74
N GLN A 18 -4.06 1.73 -5.47
CA GLN A 18 -4.01 1.71 -6.94
C GLN A 18 -3.14 0.58 -7.45
N ALA A 19 -1.92 0.45 -6.90
CA ALA A 19 -1.00 -0.64 -7.24
C ALA A 19 -1.60 -2.01 -6.93
N HIS A 20 -2.22 -2.17 -5.76
CA HIS A 20 -2.90 -3.41 -5.38
C HIS A 20 -4.00 -3.79 -6.38
N VAL A 21 -4.86 -2.84 -6.78
CA VAL A 21 -5.95 -3.11 -7.72
C VAL A 21 -5.43 -3.51 -9.09
N LEU A 22 -4.41 -2.81 -9.61
CA LEU A 22 -3.82 -3.13 -10.92
C LEU A 22 -3.14 -4.50 -10.90
N GLN A 23 -2.30 -4.77 -9.89
CA GLN A 23 -1.61 -6.05 -9.76
C GLN A 23 -2.59 -7.22 -9.58
N LEU A 24 -3.63 -7.04 -8.74
CA LEU A 24 -4.69 -8.05 -8.60
C LEU A 24 -5.40 -8.31 -9.95
N ALA A 25 -5.72 -7.26 -10.70
CA ALA A 25 -6.37 -7.40 -12.00
C ALA A 25 -5.49 -8.17 -12.99
N GLU A 26 -4.19 -7.86 -13.04
CA GLU A 26 -3.22 -8.58 -13.88
C GLU A 26 -3.12 -10.06 -13.51
N VAL A 27 -2.95 -10.37 -12.23
CA VAL A 27 -2.87 -11.75 -11.74
C VAL A 27 -4.16 -12.53 -12.04
N MET A 28 -5.34 -11.90 -11.91
CA MET A 28 -6.59 -12.56 -12.25
C MET A 28 -6.72 -12.80 -13.77
N ARG A 29 -6.25 -11.87 -14.60
CA ARG A 29 -6.22 -12.05 -16.07
C ARG A 29 -5.26 -13.17 -16.49
N GLU A 30 -4.07 -13.24 -15.87
CA GLU A 30 -3.11 -14.33 -16.09
C GLU A 30 -3.69 -15.70 -15.74
N ARG A 31 -4.60 -15.75 -14.75
CA ARG A 31 -5.35 -16.96 -14.38
C ARG A 31 -6.54 -17.26 -15.30
N GLY A 32 -6.72 -16.49 -16.38
CA GLY A 32 -7.75 -16.72 -17.40
C GLY A 32 -9.12 -16.13 -17.06
N HIS A 33 -9.20 -15.17 -16.12
CA HIS A 33 -10.43 -14.44 -15.86
C HIS A 33 -10.55 -13.20 -16.74
N ASP A 34 -11.77 -12.82 -17.10
CA ASP A 34 -12.09 -11.57 -17.79
C ASP A 34 -12.25 -10.46 -16.74
N VAL A 35 -11.35 -9.48 -16.74
CA VAL A 35 -11.32 -8.44 -15.70
C VAL A 35 -11.51 -7.06 -16.33
N SER A 36 -12.41 -6.27 -15.77
CA SER A 36 -12.56 -4.85 -16.06
C SER A 36 -12.42 -4.01 -14.79
N VAL A 37 -11.56 -3.00 -14.83
CA VAL A 37 -11.32 -2.09 -13.70
C VAL A 37 -11.91 -0.74 -13.99
N LEU A 38 -12.72 -0.19 -13.07
CA LEU A 38 -13.22 1.17 -13.13
C LEU A 38 -12.48 2.04 -12.11
N ALA A 39 -11.80 3.10 -12.56
CA ALA A 39 -11.05 4.01 -11.69
C ALA A 39 -11.12 5.46 -12.18
N PRO A 40 -10.98 6.47 -11.30
CA PRO A 40 -10.79 7.83 -11.76
C PRO A 40 -9.45 7.94 -12.50
N ALA A 41 -9.45 8.58 -13.66
CA ALA A 41 -8.25 8.90 -14.41
C ALA A 41 -8.48 10.10 -15.32
N SER A 42 -7.45 10.93 -15.47
CA SER A 42 -7.43 12.03 -16.44
C SER A 42 -7.25 11.50 -17.87
N PRO A 43 -7.72 12.23 -18.90
CA PRO A 43 -7.60 11.78 -20.30
C PRO A 43 -6.16 11.63 -20.81
N HIS A 44 -5.18 12.14 -20.09
CA HIS A 44 -3.76 12.13 -20.48
C HIS A 44 -2.98 10.94 -19.89
N VAL A 45 -3.62 10.15 -19.04
CA VAL A 45 -3.01 8.97 -18.44
C VAL A 45 -3.22 7.78 -19.36
N GLU A 46 -2.14 7.12 -19.75
CA GLU A 46 -2.21 5.84 -20.44
C GLU A 46 -2.69 4.78 -19.46
N LEU A 47 -3.80 4.16 -19.80
CA LEU A 47 -4.43 3.12 -18.99
C LEU A 47 -4.27 1.78 -19.70
N PRO A 48 -4.09 0.68 -18.97
CA PRO A 48 -4.22 -0.66 -19.52
C PRO A 48 -5.58 -0.87 -20.20
N ASP A 49 -5.66 -1.76 -21.16
CA ASP A 49 -6.85 -2.05 -21.97
C ASP A 49 -8.09 -2.49 -21.15
N TYR A 50 -7.85 -3.10 -20.01
CA TYR A 50 -8.86 -3.55 -19.06
C TYR A 50 -9.34 -2.46 -18.08
N VAL A 51 -8.76 -1.25 -18.14
CA VAL A 51 -9.11 -0.13 -17.24
C VAL A 51 -9.99 0.88 -17.94
N VAL A 52 -11.16 1.15 -17.35
CA VAL A 52 -12.12 2.14 -17.81
C VAL A 52 -12.04 3.40 -16.94
N SER A 53 -11.89 4.58 -17.57
CA SER A 53 -11.84 5.83 -16.83
C SER A 53 -13.22 6.25 -16.31
N GLY A 54 -13.34 6.40 -15.00
CA GLY A 54 -14.48 7.01 -14.31
C GLY A 54 -14.53 8.54 -14.40
N GLY A 55 -13.50 9.16 -15.03
CA GLY A 55 -13.32 10.59 -15.20
C GLY A 55 -12.31 11.21 -14.25
N LYS A 56 -11.89 12.45 -14.52
CA LYS A 56 -10.87 13.17 -13.76
C LYS A 56 -11.26 13.34 -12.29
N ALA A 57 -10.37 13.01 -11.39
CA ALA A 57 -10.55 13.14 -9.95
C ALA A 57 -10.39 14.58 -9.44
N VAL A 58 -10.91 14.83 -8.24
CA VAL A 58 -10.73 16.08 -7.49
C VAL A 58 -9.88 15.76 -6.25
N PRO A 59 -8.83 16.54 -5.94
CA PRO A 59 -8.05 16.37 -4.75
C PRO A 59 -8.86 16.78 -3.51
N ILE A 60 -8.89 15.91 -2.50
CA ILE A 60 -9.59 16.13 -1.22
C ILE A 60 -8.60 15.82 -0.09
N PRO A 61 -8.32 16.77 0.84
CA PRO A 61 -7.51 16.48 2.02
C PRO A 61 -8.15 15.35 2.85
N TYR A 62 -7.38 14.33 3.19
CA TYR A 62 -7.87 13.18 3.94
C TYR A 62 -6.75 12.56 4.79
N ASN A 63 -6.94 12.51 6.10
CA ASN A 63 -6.02 11.88 7.07
C ASN A 63 -4.54 12.26 6.91
N GLY A 64 -4.24 13.57 6.78
CA GLY A 64 -2.87 14.06 6.61
C GLY A 64 -2.26 13.79 5.23
N SER A 65 -3.08 13.37 4.27
CA SER A 65 -2.72 13.12 2.87
C SER A 65 -3.75 13.77 1.94
N VAL A 66 -3.58 13.62 0.63
CA VAL A 66 -4.54 14.09 -0.37
C VAL A 66 -5.11 12.89 -1.13
N ALA A 67 -6.38 12.58 -0.86
CA ALA A 67 -7.12 11.60 -1.64
C ALA A 67 -7.64 12.26 -2.94
N ARG A 68 -7.43 11.58 -4.08
CA ARG A 68 -7.97 12.04 -5.37
C ARG A 68 -9.17 11.17 -5.73
N LEU A 69 -10.36 11.69 -5.44
CA LEU A 69 -11.62 10.98 -5.55
C LEU A 69 -12.50 11.57 -6.66
N ARG A 70 -13.46 10.79 -7.10
CA ARG A 70 -14.49 11.22 -8.04
C ARG A 70 -15.87 10.79 -7.56
N PHE A 71 -16.81 11.75 -7.49
CA PHE A 71 -18.18 11.53 -7.06
C PHE A 71 -19.13 12.51 -7.80
N GLY A 72 -20.43 12.21 -7.89
CA GLY A 72 -21.44 13.10 -8.43
C GLY A 72 -22.23 12.53 -9.62
N PRO A 73 -23.23 13.29 -10.18
CA PRO A 73 -24.19 12.76 -11.14
C PRO A 73 -23.60 12.25 -12.46
N ALA A 74 -22.57 12.90 -12.98
CA ALA A 74 -21.89 12.45 -14.20
C ALA A 74 -21.12 11.14 -13.95
N THR A 75 -20.55 11.00 -12.77
CA THR A 75 -19.85 9.79 -12.34
C THR A 75 -20.84 8.65 -12.12
N HIS A 76 -21.97 8.93 -11.49
CA HIS A 76 -23.06 7.97 -11.30
C HIS A 76 -23.50 7.37 -12.65
N ARG A 77 -23.72 8.19 -13.70
CA ARG A 77 -24.09 7.69 -15.03
C ARG A 77 -23.02 6.78 -15.65
N ARG A 78 -21.74 7.09 -15.46
CA ARG A 78 -20.62 6.27 -15.96
C ARG A 78 -20.55 4.92 -15.23
N VAL A 79 -20.68 4.94 -13.91
CA VAL A 79 -20.72 3.70 -13.09
C VAL A 79 -21.91 2.84 -13.52
N LYS A 80 -23.12 3.45 -13.66
CA LYS A 80 -24.33 2.74 -14.09
C LYS A 80 -24.14 2.08 -15.47
N LYS A 81 -23.58 2.83 -16.44
CA LYS A 81 -23.29 2.31 -17.78
C LYS A 81 -22.29 1.13 -17.71
N TRP A 82 -21.16 1.29 -17.01
CA TRP A 82 -20.13 0.27 -16.91
C TRP A 82 -20.64 -1.02 -16.25
N LEU A 83 -21.47 -0.91 -15.20
CA LEU A 83 -22.12 -2.04 -14.57
C LEU A 83 -23.08 -2.77 -15.52
N ALA A 84 -23.91 -2.01 -16.26
CA ALA A 84 -24.88 -2.57 -17.19
C ALA A 84 -24.24 -3.30 -18.39
N GLU A 85 -23.08 -2.82 -18.84
CA GLU A 85 -22.35 -3.39 -19.98
C GLU A 85 -21.40 -4.53 -19.57
N GLY A 86 -21.03 -4.60 -18.27
CA GLY A 86 -19.97 -5.48 -17.80
C GLY A 86 -20.35 -6.94 -17.66
N ASP A 87 -21.62 -7.26 -17.44
CA ASP A 87 -22.13 -8.64 -17.23
C ASP A 87 -21.26 -9.45 -16.25
N PHE A 88 -20.94 -8.83 -15.09
CA PHE A 88 -19.98 -9.36 -14.13
C PHE A 88 -20.57 -10.51 -13.30
N ASP A 89 -19.78 -11.57 -13.10
CA ASP A 89 -20.04 -12.64 -12.14
C ASP A 89 -19.86 -12.18 -10.69
N VAL A 90 -18.88 -11.25 -10.48
CA VAL A 90 -18.53 -10.65 -9.17
C VAL A 90 -18.14 -9.18 -9.37
N LEU A 91 -18.61 -8.33 -8.48
CA LEU A 91 -18.17 -6.94 -8.36
C LEU A 91 -17.30 -6.78 -7.11
N HIS A 92 -16.04 -6.42 -7.30
CA HIS A 92 -15.09 -6.17 -6.22
C HIS A 92 -14.85 -4.67 -6.01
N LEU A 93 -15.26 -4.16 -4.88
CA LEU A 93 -15.15 -2.75 -4.50
C LEU A 93 -13.98 -2.54 -3.54
N HIS A 94 -13.08 -1.61 -3.83
CA HIS A 94 -12.05 -1.19 -2.89
C HIS A 94 -12.48 0.08 -2.17
N GLU A 95 -12.36 0.10 -0.83
CA GLU A 95 -12.72 1.23 0.03
C GLU A 95 -14.10 1.86 -0.28
N PRO A 96 -15.20 1.12 -0.21
CA PRO A 96 -16.51 1.65 -0.55
C PRO A 96 -17.06 2.68 0.45
N ASN A 97 -16.36 2.92 1.56
CA ASN A 97 -16.75 3.86 2.62
C ASN A 97 -16.43 5.32 2.30
N ALA A 98 -15.58 5.58 1.31
CA ALA A 98 -15.24 6.93 0.89
C ALA A 98 -16.17 7.41 -0.23
N PRO A 99 -16.58 8.70 -0.26
CA PRO A 99 -17.34 9.28 -1.36
C PRO A 99 -16.57 9.18 -2.69
N SER A 100 -16.83 8.13 -3.44
CA SER A 100 -16.00 7.71 -4.57
C SER A 100 -16.80 6.90 -5.60
N LEU A 101 -16.12 6.44 -6.65
CA LEU A 101 -16.66 5.44 -7.59
C LEU A 101 -17.10 4.16 -6.87
N SER A 102 -16.32 3.68 -5.88
CA SER A 102 -16.67 2.48 -5.15
C SER A 102 -17.95 2.62 -4.34
N MET A 103 -18.16 3.77 -3.69
CA MET A 103 -19.42 4.06 -3.00
C MET A 103 -20.60 4.13 -3.99
N LEU A 104 -20.43 4.81 -5.12
CA LEU A 104 -21.48 4.89 -6.15
C LEU A 104 -21.81 3.50 -6.70
N ALA A 105 -20.81 2.68 -6.97
CA ALA A 105 -21.02 1.31 -7.43
C ALA A 105 -21.79 0.48 -6.38
N LEU A 106 -21.44 0.60 -5.09
CA LEU A 106 -22.16 -0.06 -4.01
C LEU A 106 -23.64 0.39 -3.92
N MET A 107 -23.91 1.68 -4.11
CA MET A 107 -25.27 2.20 -4.08
C MET A 107 -26.13 1.67 -5.24
N ILE A 108 -25.54 1.52 -6.43
CA ILE A 108 -26.23 1.20 -7.68
C ILE A 108 -26.32 -0.31 -7.92
N ALA A 109 -25.30 -1.07 -7.56
CA ALA A 109 -25.20 -2.50 -7.87
C ALA A 109 -26.04 -3.37 -6.95
N GLU A 110 -26.54 -4.45 -7.51
CA GLU A 110 -27.14 -5.61 -6.80
C GLU A 110 -26.46 -6.90 -7.27
N GLY A 111 -26.35 -7.89 -6.39
CA GLY A 111 -25.83 -9.21 -6.73
C GLY A 111 -24.56 -9.60 -5.97
N PRO A 112 -23.64 -10.38 -6.57
CA PRO A 112 -22.42 -10.83 -5.93
C PRO A 112 -21.40 -9.69 -5.73
N ILE A 113 -21.41 -9.05 -4.56
CA ILE A 113 -20.54 -7.91 -4.21
C ILE A 113 -19.53 -8.34 -3.15
N VAL A 114 -18.25 -8.12 -3.45
CA VAL A 114 -17.12 -8.24 -2.54
C VAL A 114 -16.54 -6.86 -2.27
N ALA A 115 -16.08 -6.59 -1.06
CA ALA A 115 -15.38 -5.36 -0.73
C ALA A 115 -14.08 -5.62 0.01
N THR A 116 -13.01 -4.89 -0.38
CA THR A 116 -11.72 -4.87 0.35
C THR A 116 -11.52 -3.52 1.04
N PHE A 117 -11.20 -3.60 2.32
CA PHE A 117 -10.93 -2.46 3.20
C PHE A 117 -9.43 -2.36 3.48
N HIS A 118 -8.82 -1.25 3.03
CA HIS A 118 -7.37 -0.99 3.14
C HIS A 118 -7.02 -0.07 4.30
N THR A 119 -7.98 0.73 4.78
CA THR A 119 -7.74 1.79 5.76
C THR A 119 -8.11 1.34 7.17
N SER A 120 -7.25 1.65 8.14
CA SER A 120 -7.55 1.59 9.56
C SER A 120 -7.58 3.01 10.11
N THR A 121 -8.76 3.62 10.19
CA THR A 121 -8.89 5.00 10.69
C THR A 121 -9.50 4.98 12.08
N THR A 122 -8.71 5.26 13.10
CA THR A 122 -9.14 5.21 14.51
C THR A 122 -10.07 6.35 14.94
N LYS A 123 -10.24 7.41 14.16
CA LYS A 123 -11.10 8.56 14.51
C LYS A 123 -11.65 9.27 13.27
N SER A 124 -12.72 8.76 12.68
CA SER A 124 -13.54 9.55 11.75
C SER A 124 -14.91 9.84 12.38
N LEU A 125 -15.03 10.99 13.05
CA LEU A 125 -16.32 11.53 13.54
C LEU A 125 -17.33 11.66 12.38
N VAL A 126 -16.86 11.93 11.17
CA VAL A 126 -17.69 12.04 9.97
C VAL A 126 -18.30 10.69 9.59
N LEU A 127 -17.53 9.60 9.63
CA LEU A 127 -18.06 8.26 9.35
C LEU A 127 -19.11 7.83 10.39
N GLY A 128 -18.90 8.14 11.67
CA GLY A 128 -19.87 7.82 12.73
C GLY A 128 -21.27 8.42 12.52
N VAL A 129 -21.32 9.64 11.97
CA VAL A 129 -22.60 10.33 11.66
C VAL A 129 -23.26 9.72 10.42
N PHE A 130 -22.48 9.29 9.43
CA PHE A 130 -23.00 8.72 8.18
C PHE A 130 -23.23 7.20 8.22
N GLN A 131 -22.76 6.50 9.24
CA GLN A 131 -22.93 5.03 9.38
C GLN A 131 -24.37 4.56 9.23
N GLY A 132 -25.30 5.21 9.91
CA GLY A 132 -26.73 4.87 9.82
C GLY A 132 -27.29 4.99 8.40
N ILE A 133 -26.81 5.95 7.64
CA ILE A 133 -27.24 6.22 6.25
C ILE A 133 -26.63 5.19 5.28
N LEU A 134 -25.38 4.77 5.53
CA LEU A 134 -24.66 3.86 4.64
C LEU A 134 -24.98 2.39 4.87
N ARG A 135 -25.54 2.06 6.04
CA ARG A 135 -25.82 0.68 6.47
C ARG A 135 -26.60 -0.14 5.45
N PRO A 136 -27.71 0.34 4.83
CA PRO A 136 -28.48 -0.45 3.88
C PRO A 136 -27.65 -0.89 2.65
N TRP A 137 -26.72 -0.05 2.20
CA TRP A 137 -25.84 -0.41 1.08
C TRP A 137 -24.74 -1.36 1.52
N HIS A 138 -24.19 -1.21 2.74
CA HIS A 138 -23.19 -2.12 3.29
C HIS A 138 -23.74 -3.55 3.48
N GLU A 139 -25.02 -3.70 3.74
CA GLU A 139 -25.69 -5.02 3.85
C GLU A 139 -25.68 -5.79 2.51
N LYS A 140 -25.54 -5.12 1.37
CA LYS A 140 -25.37 -5.77 0.06
C LYS A 140 -24.02 -6.45 -0.14
N ILE A 141 -23.00 -6.09 0.67
CA ILE A 141 -21.66 -6.69 0.56
C ILE A 141 -21.70 -8.08 1.15
N VAL A 142 -21.60 -9.09 0.31
CA VAL A 142 -21.65 -10.50 0.68
C VAL A 142 -20.28 -11.02 1.13
N GLY A 143 -19.20 -10.62 0.42
CA GLY A 143 -17.83 -10.95 0.78
C GLY A 143 -17.09 -9.72 1.31
N ARG A 144 -16.44 -9.83 2.48
CA ARG A 144 -15.68 -8.74 3.09
C ARG A 144 -14.25 -9.17 3.33
N ILE A 145 -13.30 -8.39 2.84
CA ILE A 145 -11.86 -8.60 2.97
C ILE A 145 -11.26 -7.39 3.69
N ALA A 146 -10.42 -7.62 4.67
CA ALA A 146 -9.61 -6.60 5.31
C ALA A 146 -8.13 -6.94 5.11
N VAL A 147 -7.31 -5.95 4.71
CA VAL A 147 -5.89 -6.20 4.40
C VAL A 147 -5.02 -6.38 5.65
N SER A 148 -5.57 -6.14 6.82
CA SER A 148 -4.89 -6.32 8.11
C SER A 148 -5.91 -6.45 9.24
N ASP A 149 -5.48 -6.99 10.37
CA ASP A 149 -6.29 -7.05 11.59
C ASP A 149 -6.70 -5.62 12.06
N LEU A 150 -5.87 -4.60 11.84
CA LEU A 150 -6.24 -3.22 12.14
C LEU A 150 -7.42 -2.76 11.27
N ALA A 151 -7.39 -3.05 9.98
CA ALA A 151 -8.50 -2.75 9.07
C ALA A 151 -9.74 -3.59 9.41
N ARG A 152 -9.56 -4.87 9.80
CA ARG A 152 -10.64 -5.76 10.23
C ARG A 152 -11.32 -5.27 11.51
N ARG A 153 -10.55 -4.91 12.55
CA ARG A 153 -11.10 -4.35 13.80
C ARG A 153 -11.88 -3.08 13.54
N TRP A 154 -11.31 -2.18 12.73
CA TRP A 154 -12.00 -0.97 12.34
C TRP A 154 -13.34 -1.27 11.64
N GLN A 155 -13.35 -2.25 10.73
CA GLN A 155 -14.57 -2.71 10.04
C GLN A 155 -15.61 -3.22 11.03
N MET A 156 -15.20 -4.03 12.01
CA MET A 156 -16.09 -4.55 13.05
C MET A 156 -16.65 -3.43 13.94
N GLU A 157 -15.80 -2.51 14.39
CA GLU A 157 -16.17 -1.41 15.29
C GLU A 157 -17.04 -0.37 14.58
N ALA A 158 -16.67 -0.02 13.34
CA ALA A 158 -17.32 1.05 12.60
C ALA A 158 -18.58 0.60 11.85
N LEU A 159 -18.64 -0.62 11.34
CA LEU A 159 -19.75 -1.09 10.47
C LEU A 159 -20.48 -2.31 11.02
N GLY A 160 -20.04 -2.83 12.17
CA GLY A 160 -20.70 -3.95 12.85
C GLY A 160 -20.65 -5.27 12.09
N SER A 161 -19.73 -5.42 11.13
CA SER A 161 -19.59 -6.62 10.31
C SER A 161 -18.15 -7.09 10.28
N ASP A 162 -17.93 -8.41 10.32
CA ASP A 162 -16.61 -9.02 10.24
C ASP A 162 -16.13 -9.18 8.80
N ALA A 163 -14.81 -9.30 8.62
CA ALA A 163 -14.16 -9.50 7.33
C ALA A 163 -13.07 -10.59 7.43
N VAL A 164 -12.85 -11.29 6.33
CA VAL A 164 -11.70 -12.20 6.22
C VAL A 164 -10.43 -11.36 6.09
N GLU A 165 -9.39 -11.69 6.84
CA GLU A 165 -8.10 -11.03 6.71
C GLU A 165 -7.34 -11.66 5.55
N ILE A 166 -7.13 -10.90 4.47
CA ILE A 166 -6.30 -11.26 3.33
C ILE A 166 -5.34 -10.08 3.08
N PRO A 167 -4.02 -10.28 3.23
CA PRO A 167 -3.06 -9.18 3.13
C PRO A 167 -2.95 -8.61 1.72
N ASN A 168 -2.28 -7.45 1.59
CA ASN A 168 -1.89 -6.96 0.27
C ASN A 168 -0.86 -7.90 -0.35
N GLY A 169 -1.00 -8.16 -1.66
CA GLY A 169 -0.05 -8.96 -2.42
C GLY A 169 1.18 -8.16 -2.83
N VAL A 170 2.31 -8.88 -2.95
CA VAL A 170 3.58 -8.38 -3.49
C VAL A 170 4.12 -9.41 -4.47
N ASP A 171 4.70 -8.97 -5.58
CA ASP A 171 5.46 -9.86 -6.46
C ASP A 171 6.84 -10.16 -5.85
N VAL A 172 6.88 -11.17 -4.98
CA VAL A 172 8.09 -11.57 -4.25
C VAL A 172 9.23 -11.93 -5.21
N GLY A 173 8.91 -12.56 -6.33
CA GLY A 173 9.88 -12.97 -7.34
C GLY A 173 10.58 -11.77 -7.99
N SER A 174 9.83 -10.76 -8.40
CA SER A 174 10.37 -9.54 -9.02
C SER A 174 11.27 -8.76 -8.06
N PHE A 175 10.88 -8.61 -6.79
CA PHE A 175 11.73 -7.96 -5.78
C PHE A 175 13.00 -8.75 -5.48
N ALA A 176 12.90 -10.09 -5.35
CA ALA A 176 14.03 -10.95 -5.03
C ALA A 176 15.08 -11.00 -6.15
N SER A 177 14.66 -10.92 -7.42
CA SER A 177 15.50 -11.03 -8.60
C SER A 177 15.96 -9.69 -9.19
N ALA A 178 15.46 -8.56 -8.68
CA ALA A 178 15.84 -7.25 -9.19
C ALA A 178 17.36 -7.03 -9.10
N PRO A 179 18.00 -6.52 -10.17
CA PRO A 179 19.41 -6.14 -10.10
C PRO A 179 19.56 -4.89 -9.21
N PRO A 180 20.66 -4.77 -8.46
CA PRO A 180 20.94 -3.53 -7.75
C PRO A 180 21.15 -2.36 -8.75
N LEU A 181 21.03 -1.13 -8.25
CA LEU A 181 21.35 0.07 -9.01
C LEU A 181 22.83 0.08 -9.43
N PRO A 182 23.19 0.75 -10.55
CA PRO A 182 24.59 0.90 -10.95
C PRO A 182 25.46 1.48 -9.83
N GLY A 183 26.58 0.83 -9.53
CA GLY A 183 27.48 1.21 -8.44
C GLY A 183 27.10 0.71 -7.05
N TYR A 184 26.06 -0.09 -6.93
CA TYR A 184 25.62 -0.74 -5.69
C TYR A 184 25.71 -2.28 -5.79
N PRO A 185 25.70 -3.00 -4.65
CA PRO A 185 25.72 -2.47 -3.28
C PRO A 185 27.07 -1.87 -2.89
N ARG A 186 27.05 -0.92 -1.94
CA ARG A 186 28.24 -0.41 -1.27
C ARG A 186 28.29 -1.06 0.10
N PRO A 187 29.24 -1.94 0.40
CA PRO A 187 29.22 -2.76 1.63
C PRO A 187 29.11 -1.93 2.91
N GLY A 188 28.03 -2.18 3.68
CA GLY A 188 27.82 -1.71 5.04
C GLY A 188 27.52 -0.23 5.17
N ARG A 189 27.01 0.47 4.12
CA ARG A 189 26.99 1.93 4.13
C ARG A 189 25.79 2.61 3.46
N THR A 190 24.81 1.86 3.01
CA THR A 190 23.64 2.42 2.34
C THR A 190 22.37 2.16 3.16
N VAL A 191 21.78 3.25 3.64
CA VAL A 191 20.45 3.26 4.26
C VAL A 191 19.44 3.74 3.24
N LEU A 192 18.38 2.98 2.98
CA LEU A 192 17.30 3.41 2.11
C LEU A 192 16.14 3.98 2.91
N PHE A 193 15.67 5.15 2.54
CA PHE A 193 14.35 5.68 2.90
C PHE A 193 13.44 5.65 1.67
N LEU A 194 12.19 5.20 1.82
CA LEU A 194 11.22 5.13 0.74
C LEU A 194 9.87 5.70 1.16
N GLY A 195 9.45 6.79 0.51
CA GLY A 195 8.17 7.43 0.78
C GLY A 195 8.16 8.91 0.40
N ARG A 196 7.05 9.58 0.67
CA ARG A 196 6.98 11.03 0.57
C ARG A 196 7.67 11.64 1.78
N PHE A 197 8.83 12.23 1.57
CA PHE A 197 9.66 12.76 2.65
C PHE A 197 9.19 14.14 3.16
N ASP A 198 8.30 14.81 2.43
CA ASP A 198 7.55 16.00 2.84
C ASP A 198 6.35 15.66 3.76
N GLU A 199 6.03 14.39 3.96
CA GLU A 199 4.90 13.94 4.76
C GLU A 199 5.38 13.57 6.17
N PRO A 200 5.04 14.37 7.22
CA PRO A 200 5.61 14.21 8.57
C PRO A 200 5.46 12.80 9.15
N ARG A 201 4.33 12.14 8.84
CA ARG A 201 4.09 10.76 9.32
C ARG A 201 5.05 9.72 8.73
N LYS A 202 5.79 10.03 7.65
CA LYS A 202 6.82 9.15 7.09
C LYS A 202 8.13 9.18 7.86
N GLY A 203 8.31 10.19 8.73
CA GLY A 203 9.35 10.22 9.73
C GLY A 203 10.74 10.61 9.20
N MET A 204 10.83 11.33 8.08
CA MET A 204 12.13 11.79 7.57
C MET A 204 12.88 12.62 8.61
N ALA A 205 12.20 13.49 9.36
CA ALA A 205 12.80 14.25 10.45
C ALA A 205 13.43 13.37 11.55
N VAL A 206 12.85 12.17 11.81
CA VAL A 206 13.43 11.21 12.76
C VAL A 206 14.74 10.64 12.21
N LEU A 207 14.81 10.33 10.92
CA LEU A 207 16.02 9.85 10.26
C LEU A 207 17.09 10.95 10.20
N LEU A 208 16.73 12.21 9.89
CA LEU A 208 17.65 13.34 9.95
C LEU A 208 18.21 13.54 11.36
N GLY A 209 17.37 13.40 12.40
CA GLY A 209 17.83 13.46 13.79
C GLY A 209 18.80 12.32 14.17
N ALA A 210 18.76 11.19 13.48
CA ALA A 210 19.70 10.08 13.64
C ALA A 210 21.02 10.27 12.85
N LEU A 211 21.00 11.08 11.80
CA LEU A 211 22.10 11.21 10.83
C LEU A 211 23.45 11.64 11.45
N PRO A 212 23.53 12.60 12.41
CA PRO A 212 24.79 12.96 13.03
C PRO A 212 25.52 11.78 13.69
N ALA A 213 24.76 10.92 14.39
CA ALA A 213 25.35 9.76 15.04
C ALA A 213 25.80 8.68 14.02
N LEU A 214 25.03 8.54 12.93
CA LEU A 214 25.38 7.64 11.82
C LEU A 214 26.66 8.08 11.14
N VAL A 215 26.81 9.36 10.81
CA VAL A 215 28.00 9.93 10.17
C VAL A 215 29.24 9.85 11.10
N ALA A 216 29.05 10.10 12.39
CA ALA A 216 30.13 9.96 13.37
C ALA A 216 30.66 8.53 13.43
N HIS A 217 29.81 7.52 13.21
CA HIS A 217 30.20 6.10 13.24
C HIS A 217 30.65 5.59 11.86
N PHE A 218 29.99 6.02 10.79
CA PHE A 218 30.28 5.67 9.39
C PHE A 218 30.42 6.95 8.56
N PRO A 219 31.63 7.56 8.48
CA PRO A 219 31.82 8.85 7.79
C PRO A 219 31.46 8.88 6.30
N ASP A 220 31.38 7.74 5.66
CA ASP A 220 31.00 7.57 4.25
C ASP A 220 29.62 6.92 4.06
N ILE A 221 28.76 6.99 5.09
CA ILE A 221 27.35 6.52 4.99
C ILE A 221 26.59 7.34 3.95
N GLU A 222 25.71 6.67 3.24
CA GLU A 222 24.78 7.27 2.28
C GLU A 222 23.34 6.96 2.69
N ILE A 223 22.50 7.98 2.68
CA ILE A 223 21.06 7.85 2.79
C ILE A 223 20.45 7.94 1.39
N LEU A 224 20.02 6.84 0.84
CA LEU A 224 19.34 6.78 -0.45
C LEU A 224 17.87 7.14 -0.25
N VAL A 225 17.45 8.30 -0.77
CA VAL A 225 16.09 8.83 -0.60
C VAL A 225 15.28 8.59 -1.86
N VAL A 226 14.25 7.75 -1.74
CA VAL A 226 13.34 7.42 -2.85
C VAL A 226 11.93 7.92 -2.54
N GLY A 227 11.40 8.73 -3.46
CA GLY A 227 10.04 9.26 -3.32
C GLY A 227 9.93 10.72 -3.71
N ARG A 228 8.85 11.36 -3.28
CA ARG A 228 8.59 12.78 -3.56
C ARG A 228 8.73 13.62 -2.30
N GLY A 229 9.07 14.87 -2.50
CA GLY A 229 9.19 15.94 -1.51
C GLY A 229 10.05 17.05 -2.09
N GLU A 230 10.25 18.12 -1.33
CA GLU A 230 11.10 19.24 -1.69
C GLU A 230 12.53 18.93 -1.24
N GLU A 231 13.39 18.60 -2.20
CA GLU A 231 14.80 18.20 -1.95
C GLU A 231 15.61 19.33 -1.34
N ASP A 232 15.39 20.57 -1.79
CA ASP A 232 16.12 21.74 -1.30
C ASP A 232 15.82 22.01 0.17
N ASP A 233 14.55 21.90 0.58
CA ASP A 233 14.14 22.04 1.99
C ASP A 233 14.82 20.97 2.87
N LEU A 234 14.86 19.72 2.38
CA LEU A 234 15.47 18.62 3.14
C LEU A 234 17.00 18.76 3.23
N ARG A 235 17.66 19.28 2.18
CA ARG A 235 19.10 19.61 2.19
C ARG A 235 19.40 20.74 3.16
N GLU A 236 18.54 21.77 3.21
CA GLU A 236 18.69 22.88 4.16
C GLU A 236 18.54 22.37 5.61
N GLU A 237 17.54 21.52 5.89
CA GLU A 237 17.34 20.91 7.21
C GLU A 237 18.54 20.01 7.62
N ALA A 238 19.12 19.27 6.70
CA ALA A 238 20.29 18.43 6.95
C ALA A 238 21.61 19.24 7.13
N GLY A 239 21.67 20.49 6.66
CA GLY A 239 22.81 21.38 6.82
C GLY A 239 24.11 20.79 6.27
N GLU A 240 25.17 20.76 7.09
CA GLU A 240 26.49 20.22 6.70
C GLU A 240 26.45 18.72 6.33
N LEU A 241 25.43 18.00 6.77
CA LEU A 241 25.24 16.57 6.51
C LEU A 241 24.47 16.29 5.19
N ALA A 242 24.06 17.33 4.46
CA ALA A 242 23.31 17.19 3.20
C ALA A 242 24.05 16.36 2.13
N GLY A 243 25.40 16.34 2.20
CA GLY A 243 26.23 15.52 1.29
C GLY A 243 26.03 14.01 1.44
N HIS A 244 25.42 13.54 2.54
CA HIS A 244 25.09 12.13 2.78
C HIS A 244 23.75 11.73 2.18
N LEU A 245 22.94 12.69 1.69
CA LEU A 245 21.62 12.44 1.10
C LEU A 245 21.74 12.31 -0.41
N ASN A 246 21.36 11.16 -0.95
CA ASN A 246 21.28 10.88 -2.38
C ASN A 246 19.83 10.67 -2.79
N PHE A 247 19.28 11.58 -3.60
CA PHE A 247 17.89 11.57 -4.01
C PHE A 247 17.72 10.89 -5.37
N LEU A 248 16.87 9.89 -5.43
CA LEU A 248 16.45 9.23 -6.69
C LEU A 248 15.14 9.78 -7.23
N GLY A 249 14.46 10.64 -6.46
CA GLY A 249 13.14 11.12 -6.82
C GLY A 249 12.09 10.00 -6.88
N GLN A 250 11.04 10.23 -7.68
CA GLN A 250 10.00 9.23 -7.90
C GLN A 250 10.46 8.20 -8.93
N VAL A 251 10.40 6.94 -8.55
CA VAL A 251 10.90 5.80 -9.35
C VAL A 251 9.75 4.86 -9.77
N SER A 252 10.00 4.04 -10.80
CA SER A 252 9.12 2.92 -11.17
C SER A 252 9.21 1.78 -10.14
N ASP A 253 8.26 0.82 -10.19
CA ASP A 253 8.32 -0.36 -9.30
C ASP A 253 9.58 -1.18 -9.52
N ALA A 254 10.05 -1.33 -10.74
CA ALA A 254 11.31 -2.00 -11.05
C ALA A 254 12.52 -1.27 -10.45
N GLN A 255 12.57 0.06 -10.54
CA GLN A 255 13.62 0.86 -9.93
C GLN A 255 13.52 0.85 -8.39
N LYS A 256 12.30 0.80 -7.82
CA LYS A 256 12.08 0.64 -6.38
C LYS A 256 12.66 -0.69 -5.88
N ALA A 257 12.41 -1.78 -6.61
CA ALA A 257 13.00 -3.08 -6.30
C ALA A 257 14.54 -3.04 -6.37
N SER A 258 15.10 -2.38 -7.40
CA SER A 258 16.55 -2.17 -7.53
C SER A 258 17.13 -1.33 -6.39
N ALA A 259 16.44 -0.27 -5.95
CA ALA A 259 16.86 0.55 -4.82
C ALA A 259 16.89 -0.25 -3.50
N LEU A 260 15.85 -1.05 -3.24
CA LEU A 260 15.82 -1.96 -2.11
C LEU A 260 16.98 -2.96 -2.15
N ARG A 261 17.25 -3.57 -3.30
CA ARG A 261 18.38 -4.49 -3.50
C ARG A 261 19.75 -3.84 -3.36
N SER A 262 19.82 -2.51 -3.46
CA SER A 262 21.06 -1.72 -3.36
C SER A 262 21.41 -1.36 -1.92
N ALA A 263 20.44 -1.39 -1.02
CA ALA A 263 20.60 -0.93 0.35
C ALA A 263 21.05 -2.07 1.28
N ASP A 264 21.89 -1.72 2.26
CA ASP A 264 22.26 -2.61 3.36
C ASP A 264 21.16 -2.70 4.42
N VAL A 265 20.34 -1.65 4.53
CA VAL A 265 19.18 -1.58 5.41
C VAL A 265 18.11 -0.66 4.86
N TYR A 266 16.87 -1.08 4.92
CA TYR A 266 15.70 -0.21 4.71
C TYR A 266 15.27 0.37 6.05
N CYS A 267 15.16 1.70 6.10
CA CYS A 267 14.72 2.47 7.26
C CYS A 267 13.28 2.96 7.07
N ALA A 268 12.38 2.53 7.96
CA ALA A 268 10.97 2.95 7.99
C ALA A 268 10.64 3.67 9.30
N PRO A 269 11.06 4.94 9.49
CA PRO A 269 10.96 5.67 10.75
C PRO A 269 9.59 6.33 10.95
N ASN A 270 8.54 5.76 10.37
CA ASN A 270 7.19 6.31 10.35
C ASN A 270 6.69 6.65 11.76
N THR A 271 5.99 7.78 11.90
CA THR A 271 5.41 8.22 13.18
C THR A 271 3.95 7.87 13.36
N GLY A 272 3.31 7.30 12.31
CA GLY A 272 1.92 6.85 12.35
C GLY A 272 1.29 6.69 10.98
N GLY A 273 -0.03 6.42 10.97
CA GLY A 273 -0.83 6.41 9.73
C GLY A 273 -0.58 5.22 8.80
N GLU A 274 -0.05 4.12 9.31
CA GLU A 274 0.17 2.89 8.53
C GLU A 274 -0.86 1.82 8.92
N SER A 275 -1.53 1.30 7.90
CA SER A 275 -2.55 0.24 8.08
C SER A 275 -2.00 -1.16 7.87
N PHE A 276 -0.99 -1.32 7.01
CA PHE A 276 -0.42 -2.61 6.64
C PHE A 276 1.11 -2.61 6.65
N GLY A 277 1.76 -1.66 5.96
CA GLY A 277 3.22 -1.63 5.84
C GLY A 277 3.73 -2.37 4.60
N ILE A 278 3.10 -2.14 3.43
CA ILE A 278 3.46 -2.81 2.17
C ILE A 278 4.95 -2.70 1.84
N VAL A 279 5.56 -1.54 2.10
CA VAL A 279 6.99 -1.32 1.78
C VAL A 279 7.91 -2.20 2.62
N LEU A 280 7.52 -2.57 3.85
CA LEU A 280 8.27 -3.54 4.64
C LEU A 280 8.25 -4.92 3.99
N VAL A 281 7.09 -5.33 3.46
CA VAL A 281 6.96 -6.60 2.72
C VAL A 281 7.81 -6.58 1.45
N GLU A 282 7.83 -5.46 0.72
CA GLU A 282 8.68 -5.25 -0.46
C GLU A 282 10.16 -5.35 -0.10
N ALA A 283 10.59 -4.74 1.02
CA ALA A 283 11.96 -4.84 1.53
C ALA A 283 12.33 -6.27 1.93
N MET A 284 11.42 -6.98 2.60
CA MET A 284 11.59 -8.40 2.93
C MET A 284 11.73 -9.26 1.68
N ALA A 285 10.91 -9.01 0.64
CA ALA A 285 10.97 -9.68 -0.65
C ALA A 285 12.31 -9.41 -1.36
N ALA A 286 12.78 -8.17 -1.31
CA ALA A 286 14.10 -7.76 -1.83
C ALA A 286 15.28 -8.31 -1.00
N ARG A 287 15.03 -9.01 0.11
CA ARG A 287 16.05 -9.49 1.07
C ARG A 287 16.87 -8.36 1.67
N THR A 288 16.25 -7.20 1.89
CA THR A 288 16.88 -6.05 2.53
C THR A 288 16.50 -6.03 4.00
N PRO A 289 17.44 -6.04 4.94
CA PRO A 289 17.16 -5.93 6.36
C PRO A 289 16.34 -4.66 6.66
N VAL A 290 15.41 -4.75 7.61
CA VAL A 290 14.50 -3.65 7.95
C VAL A 290 14.78 -3.14 9.37
N VAL A 291 14.88 -1.81 9.51
CA VAL A 291 14.77 -1.10 10.79
C VAL A 291 13.52 -0.21 10.69
N ALA A 292 12.57 -0.40 11.58
CA ALA A 292 11.27 0.30 11.52
C ALA A 292 10.79 0.76 12.88
N SER A 293 9.99 1.80 12.90
CA SER A 293 9.27 2.25 14.09
C SER A 293 8.31 1.17 14.60
N ASN A 294 8.17 1.04 15.92
CA ASN A 294 7.29 0.05 16.57
C ASN A 294 5.81 0.45 16.46
N LEU A 295 5.32 0.56 15.22
CA LEU A 295 3.90 0.69 14.91
C LEU A 295 3.25 -0.70 14.86
N ASP A 296 1.97 -0.80 15.24
CA ASP A 296 1.25 -2.08 15.26
C ASP A 296 1.26 -2.79 13.89
N ALA A 297 1.11 -2.05 12.80
CA ALA A 297 1.20 -2.60 11.45
C ALA A 297 2.58 -3.18 11.16
N PHE A 298 3.64 -2.45 11.49
CA PHE A 298 5.02 -2.85 11.25
C PHE A 298 5.46 -4.02 12.12
N ARG A 299 5.04 -4.01 13.39
CA ARG A 299 5.30 -5.12 14.32
C ARG A 299 4.76 -6.44 13.80
N ARG A 300 3.57 -6.44 13.19
CA ARG A 300 2.95 -7.65 12.61
C ARG A 300 3.70 -8.16 11.39
N VAL A 301 4.06 -7.26 10.47
CA VAL A 301 4.83 -7.61 9.26
C VAL A 301 6.19 -8.17 9.65
N LEU A 302 6.87 -7.56 10.63
CA LEU A 302 8.19 -7.98 11.10
C LEU A 302 8.15 -9.07 12.17
N ALA A 303 7.01 -9.74 12.38
CA ALA A 303 6.82 -10.82 13.34
C ALA A 303 7.40 -10.45 14.73
N ASP A 304 6.89 -9.37 15.32
CA ASP A 304 7.31 -8.81 16.61
C ASP A 304 8.84 -8.57 16.73
N GLY A 305 9.50 -8.20 15.62
CA GLY A 305 10.93 -7.88 15.56
C GLY A 305 11.82 -9.05 15.18
N THR A 306 11.26 -10.24 14.89
CA THR A 306 12.03 -11.40 14.44
C THR A 306 12.59 -11.22 13.03
N ALA A 307 11.82 -10.60 12.13
CA ALA A 307 12.16 -10.35 10.73
C ALA A 307 12.76 -8.95 10.45
N GLY A 308 13.08 -8.20 11.50
CA GLY A 308 13.66 -6.86 11.40
C GLY A 308 13.74 -6.18 12.77
N ARG A 309 14.43 -5.06 12.86
CA ARG A 309 14.58 -4.30 14.12
C ARG A 309 13.44 -3.29 14.31
N LEU A 310 12.78 -3.33 15.46
CA LEU A 310 11.78 -2.34 15.86
C LEU A 310 12.40 -1.34 16.86
N VAL A 311 12.07 -0.05 16.67
CA VAL A 311 12.52 1.06 17.53
C VAL A 311 11.34 1.88 18.02
N PRO A 312 11.43 2.58 19.18
CA PRO A 312 10.38 3.48 19.63
C PRO A 312 10.03 4.53 18.58
N VAL A 313 8.74 4.86 18.47
CA VAL A 313 8.24 5.84 17.50
C VAL A 313 8.78 7.24 17.82
N GLY A 314 9.38 7.91 16.83
CA GLY A 314 9.89 9.28 16.96
C GLY A 314 11.22 9.41 17.72
N ASP A 315 11.87 8.30 18.07
CA ASP A 315 13.14 8.30 18.81
C ASP A 315 14.32 8.17 17.85
N SER A 316 14.92 9.32 17.51
CA SER A 316 16.08 9.39 16.61
C SER A 316 17.33 8.73 17.19
N ALA A 317 17.52 8.75 18.51
CA ALA A 317 18.69 8.13 19.15
C ALA A 317 18.60 6.60 19.08
N ALA A 318 17.44 6.04 19.46
CA ALA A 318 17.19 4.61 19.32
C ALA A 318 17.24 4.14 17.85
N LEU A 319 16.79 4.97 16.90
CA LEU A 319 16.92 4.71 15.48
C LEU A 319 18.38 4.65 15.04
N ALA A 320 19.20 5.61 15.47
CA ALA A 320 20.64 5.63 15.16
C ALA A 320 21.35 4.37 15.70
N GLU A 321 21.12 4.02 16.96
CA GLU A 321 21.68 2.82 17.58
C GLU A 321 21.30 1.53 16.81
N ALA A 322 20.04 1.42 16.42
CA ALA A 322 19.54 0.27 15.67
C ALA A 322 20.17 0.17 14.28
N LEU A 323 20.27 1.30 13.55
CA LEU A 323 20.90 1.35 12.23
C LEU A 323 22.40 1.04 12.32
N ILE A 324 23.12 1.59 13.30
CA ILE A 324 24.52 1.29 13.54
C ILE A 324 24.72 -0.21 13.81
N ALA A 325 23.90 -0.80 14.68
CA ALA A 325 23.99 -2.22 14.97
C ALA A 325 23.76 -3.10 13.75
N VAL A 326 22.73 -2.78 12.93
CA VAL A 326 22.42 -3.57 11.72
C VAL A 326 23.48 -3.37 10.64
N LEU A 327 23.99 -2.17 10.44
CA LEU A 327 25.05 -1.88 9.45
C LEU A 327 26.39 -2.50 9.85
N GLY A 328 26.70 -2.53 11.16
CA GLY A 328 27.95 -3.07 11.69
C GLY A 328 28.01 -4.59 11.80
N ASP A 329 26.85 -5.28 11.84
CA ASP A 329 26.79 -6.73 12.11
C ASP A 329 26.16 -7.49 10.92
N ALA A 330 27.02 -8.11 10.10
CA ALA A 330 26.59 -8.91 8.95
C ALA A 330 25.81 -10.17 9.35
N GLU A 331 26.12 -10.74 10.53
CA GLU A 331 25.41 -11.93 11.02
C GLU A 331 23.99 -11.56 11.47
N LEU A 332 23.82 -10.42 12.12
CA LEU A 332 22.50 -9.87 12.47
C LEU A 332 21.66 -9.62 11.21
N ARG A 333 22.24 -8.99 10.17
CA ARG A 333 21.58 -8.82 8.88
C ARG A 333 21.17 -10.16 8.29
N GLY A 334 22.05 -11.15 8.31
CA GLY A 334 21.77 -12.52 7.82
C GLY A 334 20.58 -13.16 8.53
N ARG A 335 20.50 -13.03 9.86
CA ARG A 335 19.35 -13.54 10.65
C ARG A 335 18.03 -12.86 10.24
N TYR A 336 18.03 -11.54 10.10
CA TYR A 336 16.82 -10.81 9.65
C TYR A 336 16.40 -11.21 8.24
N ILE A 337 17.33 -11.33 7.31
CA ILE A 337 17.05 -11.76 5.93
C ILE A 337 16.46 -13.17 5.92
N GLN A 338 17.01 -14.10 6.70
CA GLN A 338 16.50 -15.47 6.79
C GLN A 338 15.06 -15.50 7.32
N ALA A 339 14.79 -14.79 8.42
CA ALA A 339 13.47 -14.73 9.01
C ALA A 339 12.45 -14.03 8.07
N ALA A 340 12.86 -12.94 7.43
CA ALA A 340 12.05 -12.22 6.46
C ALA A 340 11.71 -13.10 5.24
N THR A 341 12.69 -13.85 4.71
CA THR A 341 12.50 -14.75 3.57
C THR A 341 11.52 -15.88 3.91
N ALA A 342 11.57 -16.40 5.14
CA ALA A 342 10.61 -17.41 5.59
C ALA A 342 9.18 -16.87 5.75
N ALA A 343 9.04 -15.59 6.12
CA ALA A 343 7.74 -14.97 6.40
C ALA A 343 7.07 -14.37 5.17
N VAL A 344 7.85 -13.95 4.13
CA VAL A 344 7.32 -13.12 3.04
C VAL A 344 6.43 -13.88 2.06
N GLY A 345 6.60 -15.20 1.93
CA GLY A 345 5.87 -16.02 0.95
C GLY A 345 4.34 -15.94 1.06
N ARG A 346 3.81 -15.71 2.27
CA ARG A 346 2.35 -15.54 2.47
C ARG A 346 1.77 -14.27 1.82
N TYR A 347 2.63 -13.32 1.48
CA TYR A 347 2.26 -12.07 0.82
C TYR A 347 2.45 -12.14 -0.69
N ASP A 348 2.95 -13.26 -1.22
CA ASP A 348 3.10 -13.42 -2.67
C ASP A 348 1.74 -13.43 -3.37
N TRP A 349 1.66 -12.78 -4.54
CA TRP A 349 0.44 -12.73 -5.31
C TRP A 349 -0.13 -14.10 -5.65
N SER A 350 0.70 -15.13 -5.77
CA SER A 350 0.23 -16.50 -6.01
C SER A 350 -0.64 -17.03 -4.86
N VAL A 351 -0.33 -16.64 -3.63
CA VAL A 351 -1.08 -17.00 -2.41
C VAL A 351 -2.27 -16.07 -2.20
N VAL A 352 -2.02 -14.76 -2.21
CA VAL A 352 -3.04 -13.73 -1.95
C VAL A 352 -4.19 -13.79 -2.95
N ALA A 353 -3.88 -13.94 -4.24
CA ALA A 353 -4.91 -14.03 -5.28
C ALA A 353 -5.74 -15.31 -5.16
N GLU A 354 -5.16 -16.41 -4.69
CA GLU A 354 -5.92 -17.64 -4.43
C GLU A 354 -6.89 -17.47 -3.26
N GLU A 355 -6.48 -16.79 -2.19
CA GLU A 355 -7.37 -16.49 -1.07
C GLU A 355 -8.53 -15.57 -1.49
N ILE A 356 -8.25 -14.55 -2.31
CA ILE A 356 -9.30 -13.68 -2.88
C ILE A 356 -10.23 -14.47 -3.80
N MET A 357 -9.69 -15.37 -4.62
CA MET A 357 -10.53 -16.24 -5.48
C MET A 357 -11.48 -17.11 -4.68
N ARG A 358 -11.05 -17.69 -3.55
CA ARG A 358 -11.96 -18.45 -2.67
C ARG A 358 -13.13 -17.59 -2.16
N VAL A 359 -12.88 -16.31 -1.87
CA VAL A 359 -13.97 -15.38 -1.51
C VAL A 359 -14.90 -15.17 -2.71
N TYR A 360 -14.36 -14.97 -3.93
CA TYR A 360 -15.19 -14.83 -5.13
C TYR A 360 -16.04 -16.07 -5.38
N GLU A 361 -15.46 -17.27 -5.30
CA GLU A 361 -16.17 -18.54 -5.48
C GLU A 361 -17.27 -18.78 -4.43
N THR A 362 -17.06 -18.29 -3.21
CA THR A 362 -18.07 -18.38 -2.14
C THR A 362 -19.24 -17.42 -2.39
N VAL A 363 -18.99 -16.27 -3.00
CA VAL A 363 -19.98 -15.21 -3.23
C VAL A 363 -20.69 -15.38 -4.57
N ALA A 364 -19.98 -15.86 -5.60
CA ALA A 364 -20.55 -16.06 -6.93
C ALA A 364 -21.58 -17.19 -6.93
N VAL A 365 -22.79 -16.88 -7.36
CA VAL A 365 -23.87 -17.86 -7.53
C VAL A 365 -23.98 -18.21 -9.02
N PRO A 366 -23.94 -19.50 -9.41
CA PRO A 366 -24.09 -19.88 -10.81
C PRO A 366 -25.34 -19.28 -11.46
N GLY A 367 -25.15 -18.55 -12.57
CA GLY A 367 -26.23 -17.88 -13.28
C GLY A 367 -26.67 -16.53 -12.73
N ALA A 368 -26.21 -16.13 -11.52
CA ALA A 368 -26.41 -14.77 -11.06
C ALA A 368 -25.37 -13.84 -11.69
N ARG A 369 -25.78 -12.59 -11.93
CA ARG A 369 -24.92 -11.51 -12.43
C ARG A 369 -25.10 -10.28 -11.57
N VAL A 370 -24.06 -9.46 -11.57
CA VAL A 370 -24.19 -8.11 -11.01
C VAL A 370 -25.13 -7.31 -11.90
N GLN A 371 -26.14 -6.73 -11.28
CA GLN A 371 -27.17 -5.95 -11.94
C GLN A 371 -27.16 -4.51 -11.45
N VAL A 372 -27.76 -3.64 -12.22
CA VAL A 372 -28.05 -2.26 -11.80
C VAL A 372 -29.39 -2.25 -11.10
N ALA A 373 -29.42 -1.73 -9.86
CA ALA A 373 -30.68 -1.51 -9.17
C ALA A 373 -31.60 -0.58 -9.95
N ASP A 374 -32.89 -0.83 -9.92
CA ASP A 374 -33.93 -0.03 -10.59
C ASP A 374 -34.02 1.40 -10.05
#